data_84db0517b38f40d00f19a1d0ea20d110
#
_entry.id   84db0517b38f40d00f19a1d0ea20d110
#
_cell.length_a   1.000
_cell.length_b   1.000
_cell.length_c   1.000
_cell.angle_alpha   90.00
_cell.angle_beta   90.00
_cell.angle_gamma   90.00
#
_symmetry.space_group_name_H-M   'P 1'
#
loop_
_entity.id
_entity.type
_entity.pdbx_description
1 polymer ?
#
loop_
_entity_poly.entity_id
_entity_poly.type
_entity_poly.pdbx_seq_one_letter_code
_entity_poly.pdbx_strand_id
1 'polypeptide(L)'
;MRVTSLDEICGTHQGDYKMTTKILSKHIGVIAVGSGLIGASVYLLMIYVTLAHIEAVSGHVPFDMRPFGYGPTEAATLLEALGVEGRAYYLSHQIALDTLYPAMLTLTLIATICWFGQRMPNRNLVRFGVAISIGIALFDYVENLGIAAMIWSWPEVSVPLVFATSTATILKSAFTTVAVLLTLLVGVSWTRLSEADVRP
;
A
#
# COMPACT_ATOMS: atom_id res chain seq x y z
N MET A 1 16.18 15.53 -53.89
CA MET A 1 16.31 15.24 -52.47
C MET A 1 15.05 15.82 -51.79
N ARG A 2 14.07 14.98 -51.40
CA ARG A 2 12.86 15.43 -50.73
C ARG A 2 13.19 15.59 -49.22
N VAL A 3 13.10 16.79 -48.74
CA VAL A 3 13.15 17.07 -47.30
C VAL A 3 11.83 16.54 -46.70
N THR A 4 11.87 15.42 -46.02
CA THR A 4 10.75 14.91 -45.21
C THR A 4 10.46 15.96 -44.11
N SER A 5 9.27 16.52 -44.10
CA SER A 5 8.89 17.60 -43.19
C SER A 5 8.85 17.06 -41.77
N LEU A 6 9.34 17.90 -40.83
CA LEU A 6 9.33 17.61 -39.39
C LEU A 6 7.93 17.30 -38.84
N ASP A 7 6.88 17.69 -39.56
CA ASP A 7 5.48 17.42 -39.27
C ASP A 7 5.09 15.95 -39.41
N GLU A 8 5.75 15.20 -40.32
CA GLU A 8 5.49 13.75 -40.52
C GLU A 8 6.07 12.91 -39.36
N ILE A 9 7.22 13.35 -38.80
CA ILE A 9 7.86 12.68 -37.67
C ILE A 9 7.09 12.97 -36.37
N CYS A 10 6.55 14.17 -36.21
CA CYS A 10 5.77 14.57 -35.05
C CYS A 10 4.39 13.89 -35.01
N GLY A 11 3.78 13.65 -36.17
CA GLY A 11 2.47 13.01 -36.33
C GLY A 11 2.45 11.54 -35.91
N THR A 12 3.51 10.78 -36.26
CA THR A 12 3.64 9.35 -35.91
C THR A 12 3.87 9.16 -34.40
N HIS A 13 4.68 10.00 -33.77
CA HIS A 13 4.92 9.95 -32.32
C HIS A 13 3.68 10.29 -31.48
N GLN A 14 2.82 11.18 -31.95
CA GLN A 14 1.59 11.60 -31.25
C GLN A 14 0.48 10.53 -31.40
N GLY A 15 0.47 9.78 -32.49
CA GLY A 15 -0.44 8.63 -32.70
C GLY A 15 -0.14 7.46 -31.77
N ASP A 16 1.12 7.09 -31.64
CA ASP A 16 1.57 5.99 -30.77
C ASP A 16 1.36 6.31 -29.28
N TYR A 17 1.61 7.54 -28.87
CA TYR A 17 1.34 8.00 -27.50
C TYR A 17 -0.15 7.92 -27.13
N LYS A 18 -1.04 8.36 -28.04
CA LYS A 18 -2.50 8.28 -27.84
C LYS A 18 -3.01 6.84 -27.80
N MET A 19 -2.43 5.96 -28.62
CA MET A 19 -2.81 4.54 -28.66
C MET A 19 -2.37 3.82 -27.39
N THR A 20 -1.13 4.04 -26.93
CA THR A 20 -0.58 3.46 -25.71
C THR A 20 -1.36 3.92 -24.46
N THR A 21 -1.72 5.21 -24.37
CA THR A 21 -2.53 5.73 -23.27
C THR A 21 -3.95 5.17 -23.26
N LYS A 22 -4.54 4.93 -24.41
CA LYS A 22 -5.89 4.36 -24.53
C LYS A 22 -5.94 2.88 -24.16
N ILE A 23 -4.90 2.10 -24.50
CA ILE A 23 -4.76 0.70 -24.10
C ILE A 23 -4.54 0.61 -22.60
N LEU A 24 -3.66 1.45 -22.05
CA LEU A 24 -3.39 1.49 -20.61
C LEU A 24 -4.64 1.85 -19.80
N SER A 25 -5.44 2.82 -20.28
CA SER A 25 -6.67 3.24 -19.60
C SER A 25 -7.75 2.15 -19.57
N LYS A 26 -7.80 1.28 -20.58
CA LYS A 26 -8.78 0.17 -20.66
C LYS A 26 -8.51 -0.90 -19.60
N HIS A 27 -7.24 -1.12 -19.24
CA HIS A 27 -6.84 -2.19 -18.32
C HIS A 27 -6.68 -1.74 -16.86
N ILE A 28 -6.61 -0.42 -16.61
CA ILE A 28 -6.34 0.12 -15.28
C ILE A 28 -7.43 -0.24 -14.27
N GLY A 29 -8.70 -0.28 -14.69
CA GLY A 29 -9.82 -0.73 -13.87
C GLY A 29 -9.72 -2.22 -13.50
N VAL A 30 -9.28 -3.07 -14.45
CA VAL A 30 -9.07 -4.50 -14.20
C VAL A 30 -7.92 -4.70 -13.22
N ILE A 31 -6.84 -3.92 -13.34
CA ILE A 31 -5.71 -3.94 -12.40
C ILE A 31 -6.20 -3.52 -11.01
N ALA A 32 -6.99 -2.43 -10.89
CA ALA A 32 -7.53 -1.97 -9.61
C ALA A 32 -8.37 -3.04 -8.91
N VAL A 33 -9.29 -3.65 -9.65
CA VAL A 33 -10.18 -4.70 -9.10
C VAL A 33 -9.38 -5.97 -8.77
N GLY A 34 -8.52 -6.43 -9.69
CA GLY A 34 -7.74 -7.65 -9.50
C GLY A 34 -6.77 -7.56 -8.32
N SER A 35 -5.98 -6.47 -8.24
CA SER A 35 -5.09 -6.26 -7.10
C SER A 35 -5.85 -6.04 -5.79
N GLY A 36 -7.03 -5.39 -5.85
CA GLY A 36 -7.90 -5.20 -4.69
C GLY A 36 -8.44 -6.51 -4.15
N LEU A 37 -8.87 -7.42 -5.00
CA LEU A 37 -9.35 -8.75 -4.59
C LEU A 37 -8.22 -9.59 -3.99
N ILE A 38 -7.03 -9.57 -4.60
CA ILE A 38 -5.86 -10.27 -4.05
C ILE A 38 -5.47 -9.67 -2.70
N GLY A 39 -5.36 -8.34 -2.60
CA GLY A 39 -5.02 -7.65 -1.37
C GLY A 39 -6.03 -7.92 -0.26
N ALA A 40 -7.33 -7.87 -0.55
CA ALA A 40 -8.38 -8.20 0.41
C ALA A 40 -8.29 -9.65 0.89
N SER A 41 -8.03 -10.60 -0.02
CA SER A 41 -7.88 -12.02 0.34
C SER A 41 -6.69 -12.25 1.25
N VAL A 42 -5.53 -11.63 0.94
CA VAL A 42 -4.32 -11.68 1.78
C VAL A 42 -4.58 -11.05 3.14
N TYR A 43 -5.24 -9.89 3.18
CA TYR A 43 -5.58 -9.20 4.43
C TYR A 43 -6.49 -10.06 5.33
N LEU A 44 -7.54 -10.67 4.76
CA LEU A 44 -8.42 -11.58 5.50
C LEU A 44 -7.65 -12.79 6.03
N LEU A 45 -6.76 -13.38 5.21
CA LEU A 45 -5.90 -14.47 5.66
C LEU A 45 -4.99 -14.04 6.81
N MET A 46 -4.41 -12.83 6.75
CA MET A 46 -3.61 -12.29 7.85
C MET A 46 -4.44 -12.14 9.13
N ILE A 47 -5.58 -11.45 9.07
CA ILE A 47 -6.40 -11.16 10.25
C ILE A 47 -6.95 -12.44 10.90
N TYR A 48 -7.48 -13.37 10.10
CA TYR A 48 -8.17 -14.55 10.65
C TYR A 48 -7.27 -15.74 10.91
N VAL A 49 -6.08 -15.79 10.31
CA VAL A 49 -5.18 -16.94 10.47
C VAL A 49 -3.89 -16.53 11.14
N THR A 50 -3.05 -15.69 10.52
CA THR A 50 -1.69 -15.48 11.03
C THR A 50 -1.64 -14.55 12.24
N LEU A 51 -2.31 -13.39 12.18
CA LEU A 51 -2.35 -12.45 13.30
C LEU A 51 -3.18 -13.01 14.47
N ALA A 52 -4.32 -13.67 14.17
CA ALA A 52 -5.10 -14.35 15.20
C ALA A 52 -4.30 -15.46 15.90
N HIS A 53 -3.48 -16.22 15.16
CA HIS A 53 -2.60 -17.23 15.75
C HIS A 53 -1.53 -16.60 16.65
N ILE A 54 -0.88 -15.53 16.20
CA ILE A 54 0.13 -14.78 16.97
C ILE A 54 -0.47 -14.26 18.28
N GLU A 55 -1.68 -13.66 18.21
CA GLU A 55 -2.38 -13.16 19.38
C GLU A 55 -2.79 -14.29 20.33
N ALA A 56 -3.30 -15.39 19.81
CA ALA A 56 -3.68 -16.56 20.61
C ALA A 56 -2.49 -17.21 21.34
N VAL A 57 -1.30 -17.27 20.70
CA VAL A 57 -0.10 -17.84 21.30
C VAL A 57 0.51 -16.92 22.34
N SER A 58 0.57 -15.60 22.04
CA SER A 58 1.24 -14.63 22.91
C SER A 58 0.35 -14.02 23.99
N GLY A 59 -0.97 -14.01 23.77
CA GLY A 59 -1.91 -13.25 24.61
C GLY A 59 -1.82 -11.73 24.42
N HIS A 60 -1.08 -11.26 23.41
CA HIS A 60 -0.81 -9.85 23.14
C HIS A 60 -1.14 -9.48 21.71
N VAL A 61 -1.56 -8.22 21.51
CA VAL A 61 -1.81 -7.66 20.18
C VAL A 61 -0.52 -7.67 19.35
N PRO A 62 -0.52 -8.23 18.13
CA PRO A 62 0.63 -8.23 17.23
C PRO A 62 1.13 -6.82 16.88
N PHE A 63 2.38 -6.68 16.44
CA PHE A 63 2.97 -5.38 16.05
C PHE A 63 2.16 -4.68 14.95
N ASP A 64 1.78 -5.42 13.91
CA ASP A 64 1.03 -4.93 12.74
C ASP A 64 -0.34 -4.33 13.10
N MET A 65 -0.91 -4.71 14.24
CA MET A 65 -2.23 -4.25 14.70
C MET A 65 -2.16 -3.08 15.69
N ARG A 66 -1.03 -2.38 15.79
CA ARG A 66 -0.81 -1.25 16.71
C ARG A 66 -0.65 0.08 15.97
N PRO A 67 -1.70 0.67 15.39
CA PRO A 67 -1.60 1.83 14.50
C PRO A 67 -1.03 3.10 15.18
N PHE A 68 -1.02 3.14 16.50
CA PHE A 68 -0.42 4.22 17.29
C PHE A 68 0.99 3.91 17.79
N GLY A 69 1.58 2.80 17.32
CA GLY A 69 2.92 2.38 17.71
C GLY A 69 2.99 1.63 19.04
N TYR A 70 4.21 1.39 19.49
CA TYR A 70 4.53 0.65 20.72
C TYR A 70 5.90 1.06 21.25
N GLY A 71 6.10 0.82 22.56
CA GLY A 71 7.35 1.10 23.24
C GLY A 71 8.24 -0.15 23.42
N PRO A 72 9.47 0.04 23.96
CA PRO A 72 10.41 -1.06 24.18
C PRO A 72 9.87 -2.16 25.12
N THR A 73 9.16 -1.78 26.16
CA THR A 73 8.57 -2.73 27.12
C THR A 73 7.51 -3.61 26.45
N GLU A 74 6.63 -3.00 25.65
CA GLU A 74 5.57 -3.72 24.94
C GLU A 74 6.16 -4.65 23.87
N ALA A 75 7.22 -4.21 23.18
CA ALA A 75 7.92 -5.04 22.20
C ALA A 75 8.59 -6.25 22.89
N ALA A 76 9.29 -6.05 24.00
CA ALA A 76 9.92 -7.12 24.75
C ALA A 76 8.88 -8.12 25.28
N THR A 77 7.78 -7.64 25.84
CA THR A 77 6.70 -8.49 26.37
C THR A 77 6.10 -9.39 25.27
N LEU A 78 5.82 -8.82 24.09
CA LEU A 78 5.30 -9.62 22.98
C LEU A 78 6.31 -10.65 22.48
N LEU A 79 7.59 -10.25 22.30
CA LEU A 79 8.64 -11.15 21.81
C LEU A 79 8.95 -12.28 22.80
N GLU A 80 8.88 -12.02 24.11
CA GLU A 80 9.03 -13.03 25.16
C GLU A 80 7.86 -14.03 25.13
N ALA A 81 6.63 -13.50 25.11
CA ALA A 81 5.40 -14.31 25.14
C ALA A 81 5.25 -15.20 23.90
N LEU A 82 5.76 -14.78 22.75
CA LEU A 82 5.78 -15.59 21.53
C LEU A 82 6.62 -16.87 21.66
N GLY A 83 7.63 -16.87 22.51
CA GLY A 83 8.59 -17.99 22.56
C GLY A 83 9.35 -18.18 21.25
N VAL A 84 10.09 -19.27 21.14
CA VAL A 84 10.89 -19.56 19.93
C VAL A 84 9.99 -19.88 18.73
N GLU A 85 8.96 -20.69 18.94
CA GLU A 85 8.05 -21.14 17.88
C GLU A 85 7.18 -20.01 17.36
N GLY A 86 6.62 -19.16 18.22
CA GLY A 86 5.82 -18.02 17.82
C GLY A 86 6.61 -16.97 17.04
N ARG A 87 7.88 -16.71 17.43
CA ARG A 87 8.77 -15.82 16.67
C ARG A 87 9.11 -16.39 15.29
N ALA A 88 9.37 -17.70 15.19
CA ALA A 88 9.61 -18.38 13.92
C ALA A 88 8.38 -18.34 13.02
N TYR A 89 7.17 -18.51 13.59
CA TYR A 89 5.92 -18.40 12.89
C TYR A 89 5.69 -16.97 12.34
N TYR A 90 5.98 -15.96 13.16
CA TYR A 90 5.88 -14.55 12.75
C TYR A 90 6.73 -14.27 11.50
N LEU A 91 8.00 -14.70 11.50
CA LEU A 91 8.92 -14.51 10.38
C LEU A 91 8.48 -15.27 9.12
N SER A 92 8.05 -16.52 9.27
CA SER A 92 7.81 -17.40 8.12
C SER A 92 6.42 -17.25 7.51
N HIS A 93 5.41 -16.85 8.27
CA HIS A 93 4.02 -16.78 7.82
C HIS A 93 3.51 -15.33 7.76
N GLN A 94 3.60 -14.59 8.88
CA GLN A 94 3.06 -13.24 8.92
C GLN A 94 3.85 -12.30 8.01
N ILE A 95 5.15 -12.19 8.15
CA ILE A 95 5.98 -11.29 7.32
C ILE A 95 5.93 -11.68 5.83
N ALA A 96 5.82 -12.97 5.52
CA ALA A 96 5.67 -13.42 4.14
C ALA A 96 4.38 -12.88 3.48
N LEU A 97 3.24 -12.95 4.19
CA LEU A 97 1.97 -12.39 3.71
C LEU A 97 2.00 -10.87 3.69
N ASP A 98 2.58 -10.27 4.73
CA ASP A 98 2.71 -8.82 4.88
C ASP A 98 3.80 -8.21 3.96
N THR A 99 4.50 -9.01 3.19
CA THR A 99 5.30 -8.58 2.04
C THR A 99 4.43 -8.40 0.79
N LEU A 100 3.42 -9.24 0.61
CA LEU A 100 2.52 -9.18 -0.55
C LEU A 100 1.41 -8.13 -0.37
N TYR A 101 0.87 -8.02 0.84
CA TYR A 101 -0.27 -7.14 1.13
C TYR A 101 -0.03 -5.67 0.76
N PRO A 102 1.03 -4.99 1.23
CA PRO A 102 1.26 -3.58 0.92
C PRO A 102 1.51 -3.32 -0.56
N ALA A 103 2.11 -4.27 -1.29
CA ALA A 103 2.25 -4.18 -2.74
C ALA A 103 0.89 -4.17 -3.44
N MET A 104 -0.01 -5.08 -3.05
CA MET A 104 -1.35 -5.18 -3.63
C MET A 104 -2.22 -3.98 -3.24
N LEU A 105 -2.17 -3.54 -1.99
CA LEU A 105 -2.88 -2.34 -1.52
C LEU A 105 -2.42 -1.10 -2.28
N THR A 106 -1.12 -0.88 -2.36
CA THR A 106 -0.53 0.27 -3.07
C THR A 106 -0.92 0.26 -4.55
N LEU A 107 -0.82 -0.90 -5.22
CA LEU A 107 -1.21 -1.04 -6.62
C LEU A 107 -2.71 -0.74 -6.81
N THR A 108 -3.57 -1.23 -5.91
CA THR A 108 -5.01 -0.97 -5.92
C THR A 108 -5.31 0.52 -5.81
N LEU A 109 -4.69 1.19 -4.83
CA LEU A 109 -4.90 2.64 -4.60
C LEU A 109 -4.41 3.47 -5.79
N ILE A 110 -3.20 3.20 -6.29
CA ILE A 110 -2.63 3.89 -7.45
C ILE A 110 -3.53 3.69 -8.68
N ALA A 111 -3.91 2.44 -8.99
CA ALA A 111 -4.76 2.15 -10.13
C ALA A 111 -6.12 2.81 -10.01
N THR A 112 -6.75 2.81 -8.82
CA THR A 112 -8.04 3.45 -8.57
C THR A 112 -7.96 4.97 -8.69
N ILE A 113 -6.95 5.59 -8.06
CA ILE A 113 -6.72 7.05 -8.14
C ILE A 113 -6.45 7.47 -9.58
N CYS A 114 -5.65 6.72 -10.32
CA CYS A 114 -5.38 7.00 -11.73
C CYS A 114 -6.63 6.79 -12.60
N TRP A 115 -7.44 5.77 -12.32
CA TRP A 115 -8.66 5.49 -13.08
C TRP A 115 -9.69 6.62 -12.93
N PHE A 116 -10.03 6.98 -11.72
CA PHE A 116 -10.95 8.11 -11.45
C PHE A 116 -10.33 9.47 -11.83
N GLY A 117 -9.03 9.62 -11.63
CA GLY A 117 -8.28 10.84 -11.92
C GLY A 117 -8.18 11.20 -13.40
N GLN A 118 -8.55 10.29 -14.33
CA GLN A 118 -8.53 10.58 -15.77
C GLN A 118 -9.46 11.76 -16.15
N ARG A 119 -10.54 11.96 -15.43
CA ARG A 119 -11.52 13.06 -15.64
C ARG A 119 -11.28 14.26 -14.73
N MET A 120 -10.30 14.21 -13.84
CA MET A 120 -10.04 15.29 -12.89
C MET A 120 -9.22 16.41 -13.54
N PRO A 121 -9.64 17.68 -13.39
CA PRO A 121 -8.85 18.82 -13.87
C PRO A 121 -7.55 19.00 -13.07
N ASN A 122 -7.54 18.64 -11.78
CA ASN A 122 -6.40 18.83 -10.90
C ASN A 122 -5.48 17.61 -10.88
N ARG A 123 -4.47 17.61 -11.74
CA ARG A 123 -3.44 16.57 -11.82
C ARG A 123 -2.55 16.48 -10.57
N ASN A 124 -2.43 17.56 -9.80
CA ASN A 124 -1.61 17.56 -8.59
C ASN A 124 -2.20 16.66 -7.50
N LEU A 125 -3.54 16.63 -7.37
CA LEU A 125 -4.22 15.75 -6.43
C LEU A 125 -3.95 14.27 -6.75
N VAL A 126 -3.98 13.89 -8.04
CA VAL A 126 -3.67 12.54 -8.49
C VAL A 126 -2.22 12.17 -8.18
N ARG A 127 -1.27 13.07 -8.49
CA ARG A 127 0.15 12.86 -8.19
C ARG A 127 0.41 12.72 -6.70
N PHE A 128 -0.22 13.54 -5.90
CA PHE A 128 -0.13 13.46 -4.44
C PHE A 128 -0.67 12.15 -3.90
N GLY A 129 -1.85 11.70 -4.38
CA GLY A 129 -2.42 10.41 -4.01
C GLY A 129 -1.52 9.22 -4.38
N VAL A 130 -0.90 9.25 -5.56
CA VAL A 130 0.08 8.24 -5.97
C VAL A 130 1.31 8.23 -5.05
N ALA A 131 1.86 9.41 -4.73
CA ALA A 131 3.02 9.51 -3.84
C ALA A 131 2.72 8.99 -2.43
N ILE A 132 1.55 9.34 -1.87
CA ILE A 132 1.09 8.83 -0.57
C ILE A 132 0.91 7.30 -0.62
N SER A 133 0.35 6.75 -1.70
CA SER A 133 0.18 5.29 -1.84
C SER A 133 1.52 4.55 -1.87
N ILE A 134 2.54 5.11 -2.55
CA ILE A 134 3.90 4.55 -2.53
C ILE A 134 4.49 4.60 -1.10
N GLY A 135 4.22 5.68 -0.37
CA GLY A 135 4.64 5.82 1.03
C GLY A 135 4.10 4.71 1.94
N ILE A 136 2.89 4.19 1.68
CA ILE A 136 2.34 3.04 2.43
C ILE A 136 3.27 1.84 2.32
N ALA A 137 3.59 1.39 1.09
CA ALA A 137 4.45 0.24 0.88
C ALA A 137 5.85 0.46 1.47
N LEU A 138 6.39 1.67 1.33
CA LEU A 138 7.72 2.00 1.86
C LEU A 138 7.76 1.82 3.38
N PHE A 139 6.83 2.44 4.12
CA PHE A 139 6.82 2.36 5.58
C PHE A 139 6.42 0.98 6.08
N ASP A 140 5.58 0.26 5.37
CA ASP A 140 5.22 -1.11 5.67
C ASP A 140 6.43 -2.06 5.56
N TYR A 141 7.19 -1.97 4.46
CA TYR A 141 8.42 -2.75 4.33
C TYR A 141 9.49 -2.38 5.36
N VAL A 142 9.61 -1.09 5.72
CA VAL A 142 10.52 -0.67 6.81
C VAL A 142 10.08 -1.27 8.15
N GLU A 143 8.78 -1.29 8.44
CA GLU A 143 8.24 -1.94 9.64
C GLU A 143 8.55 -3.44 9.65
N ASN A 144 8.26 -4.16 8.56
CA ASN A 144 8.51 -5.58 8.43
C ASN A 144 9.99 -5.96 8.62
N LEU A 145 10.89 -5.17 8.03
CA LEU A 145 12.34 -5.32 8.24
C LEU A 145 12.72 -5.06 9.70
N GLY A 146 12.12 -4.06 10.34
CA GLY A 146 12.33 -3.74 11.74
C GLY A 146 11.83 -4.85 12.67
N ILE A 147 10.64 -5.40 12.43
CA ILE A 147 10.09 -6.54 13.19
C ILE A 147 11.00 -7.76 13.03
N ALA A 148 11.41 -8.08 11.81
CA ALA A 148 12.35 -9.19 11.57
C ALA A 148 13.67 -8.98 12.32
N ALA A 149 14.23 -7.78 12.28
CA ALA A 149 15.45 -7.44 13.00
C ALA A 149 15.29 -7.56 14.51
N MET A 150 14.14 -7.13 15.08
CA MET A 150 13.85 -7.31 16.51
C MET A 150 13.77 -8.80 16.88
N ILE A 151 13.13 -9.63 16.06
CA ILE A 151 13.02 -11.07 16.29
C ILE A 151 14.41 -11.74 16.24
N TRP A 152 15.26 -11.39 15.27
CA TRP A 152 16.59 -11.97 15.11
C TRP A 152 17.58 -11.53 16.20
N SER A 153 17.42 -10.31 16.74
CA SER A 153 18.27 -9.79 17.82
C SER A 153 17.79 -10.16 19.22
N TRP A 154 16.66 -10.87 19.34
CA TRP A 154 16.13 -11.29 20.64
C TRP A 154 17.11 -12.22 21.39
N PRO A 155 17.37 -12.01 22.72
CA PRO A 155 16.70 -11.04 23.62
C PRO A 155 17.31 -9.63 23.66
N GLU A 156 18.40 -9.35 22.95
CA GLU A 156 19.14 -8.08 23.00
C GLU A 156 18.62 -7.06 21.96
N VAL A 157 17.32 -6.74 22.04
CA VAL A 157 16.71 -5.77 21.12
C VAL A 157 17.08 -4.33 21.50
N SER A 158 17.67 -3.61 20.56
CA SER A 158 18.06 -2.21 20.81
C SER A 158 16.85 -1.28 20.87
N VAL A 159 16.82 -0.37 21.85
CA VAL A 159 15.76 0.62 22.02
C VAL A 159 15.55 1.50 20.76
N PRO A 160 16.61 2.01 20.10
CA PRO A 160 16.46 2.75 18.85
C PRO A 160 15.77 1.95 17.72
N LEU A 161 16.03 0.64 17.62
CA LEU A 161 15.38 -0.22 16.63
C LEU A 161 13.86 -0.30 16.89
N VAL A 162 13.44 -0.47 18.16
CA VAL A 162 12.02 -0.50 18.51
C VAL A 162 11.34 0.81 18.13
N PHE A 163 11.92 1.97 18.48
CA PHE A 163 11.33 3.25 18.12
C PHE A 163 11.29 3.51 16.62
N ALA A 164 12.32 3.13 15.88
CA ALA A 164 12.33 3.25 14.42
C ALA A 164 11.22 2.42 13.77
N THR A 165 11.08 1.14 14.20
CA THR A 165 10.03 0.24 13.72
C THR A 165 8.64 0.74 14.08
N SER A 166 8.43 1.14 15.34
CA SER A 166 7.16 1.71 15.82
C SER A 166 6.79 3.00 15.07
N THR A 167 7.78 3.84 14.74
CA THR A 167 7.54 5.04 13.93
C THR A 167 7.10 4.67 12.51
N ALA A 168 7.70 3.63 11.91
CA ALA A 168 7.27 3.13 10.61
C ALA A 168 5.81 2.64 10.64
N THR A 169 5.39 1.92 11.70
CA THR A 169 4.00 1.51 11.94
C THR A 169 3.04 2.70 11.96
N ILE A 170 3.38 3.76 12.70
CA ILE A 170 2.57 4.99 12.79
C ILE A 170 2.47 5.66 11.41
N LEU A 171 3.60 5.78 10.71
CA LEU A 171 3.64 6.43 9.40
C LEU A 171 2.85 5.65 8.36
N LYS A 172 2.99 4.31 8.27
CA LYS A 172 2.17 3.50 7.36
C LYS A 172 0.68 3.68 7.62
N SER A 173 0.27 3.71 8.90
CA SER A 173 -1.13 3.89 9.30
C SER A 173 -1.67 5.26 8.90
N ALA A 174 -0.88 6.32 9.11
CA ALA A 174 -1.22 7.68 8.69
C ALA A 174 -1.32 7.79 7.16
N PHE A 175 -0.34 7.27 6.42
CA PHE A 175 -0.35 7.28 4.95
C PHE A 175 -1.53 6.47 4.39
N THR A 176 -1.83 5.31 4.97
CA THR A 176 -2.99 4.49 4.58
C THR A 176 -4.30 5.26 4.76
N THR A 177 -4.48 5.90 5.92
CA THR A 177 -5.67 6.72 6.19
C THR A 177 -5.82 7.84 5.17
N VAL A 178 -4.75 8.61 4.92
CA VAL A 178 -4.76 9.71 3.94
C VAL A 178 -5.03 9.19 2.52
N ALA A 179 -4.40 8.09 2.10
CA ALA A 179 -4.60 7.52 0.77
C ALA A 179 -6.04 7.04 0.54
N VAL A 180 -6.64 6.39 1.54
CA VAL A 180 -8.04 5.94 1.48
C VAL A 180 -8.98 7.15 1.37
N LEU A 181 -8.80 8.18 2.21
CA LEU A 181 -9.61 9.40 2.16
C LEU A 181 -9.48 10.11 0.80
N LEU A 182 -8.26 10.23 0.26
CA LEU A 182 -8.03 10.79 -1.08
C LEU A 182 -8.72 9.98 -2.17
N THR A 183 -8.64 8.65 -2.10
CA THR A 183 -9.29 7.76 -3.07
C THR A 183 -10.80 7.95 -3.05
N LEU A 184 -11.41 8.04 -1.86
CA LEU A 184 -12.84 8.32 -1.71
C LEU A 184 -13.22 9.70 -2.26
N LEU A 185 -12.42 10.74 -1.96
CA LEU A 185 -12.65 12.09 -2.48
C LEU A 185 -12.60 12.14 -4.02
N VAL A 186 -11.60 11.49 -4.62
CA VAL A 186 -11.46 11.39 -6.07
C VAL A 186 -12.64 10.63 -6.68
N GLY A 187 -13.08 9.53 -6.04
CA GLY A 187 -14.23 8.74 -6.46
C GLY A 187 -15.55 9.54 -6.43
N VAL A 188 -15.81 10.26 -5.33
CA VAL A 188 -17.01 11.13 -5.19
C VAL A 188 -16.97 12.29 -6.21
N SER A 189 -15.81 12.88 -6.43
CA SER A 189 -15.67 13.95 -7.42
C SER A 189 -15.94 13.43 -8.84
N TRP A 190 -15.51 12.21 -9.14
CA TRP A 190 -15.75 11.58 -10.44
C TRP A 190 -17.25 11.34 -10.70
N THR A 191 -18.02 10.89 -9.71
CA THR A 191 -19.48 10.68 -9.85
C THR A 191 -20.21 12.00 -10.11
N ARG A 192 -19.85 13.08 -9.40
CA ARG A 192 -20.47 14.41 -9.59
C ARG A 192 -20.19 15.01 -10.96
N LEU A 193 -18.97 14.84 -11.48
CA LEU A 193 -18.63 15.31 -12.84
C LEU A 193 -19.38 14.52 -13.92
N SER A 194 -19.59 13.22 -13.72
CA SER A 194 -20.38 12.38 -14.63
C SER A 194 -21.85 12.78 -14.68
N GLU A 195 -22.44 13.21 -13.57
CA GLU A 195 -23.83 13.68 -13.52
C GLU A 195 -24.01 15.07 -14.19
N ALA A 196 -22.99 15.92 -14.11
CA ALA A 196 -23.02 17.25 -14.73
C ALA A 196 -22.98 17.17 -16.26
N ASP A 197 -22.31 16.17 -16.83
CA ASP A 197 -22.22 15.94 -18.28
C ASP A 197 -23.51 15.35 -18.89
N VAL A 198 -24.42 14.83 -18.06
CA VAL A 198 -25.68 14.16 -18.50
C VAL A 198 -26.88 15.08 -18.41
N ARG A 199 -26.77 16.29 -17.78
CA ARG A 199 -27.86 17.26 -17.71
C ARG A 199 -27.80 18.17 -18.93
N PRO A 200 -28.88 18.16 -19.77
CA PRO A 200 -29.00 19.05 -20.95
C PRO A 200 -29.12 20.50 -20.57
#